data_f94769029fa4e85b70d45f5d2ef96ceb
#
_entry.id   f94769029fa4e85b70d45f5d2ef96ceb
#
_cell.length_a   1.000
_cell.length_b   1.000
_cell.length_c   1.000
_cell.angle_alpha   90.00
_cell.angle_beta   90.00
_cell.angle_gamma   90.00
#
_symmetry.space_group_name_H-M   'P 1'
#
loop_
_entity.id
_entity.type
_entity.pdbx_description
1 polymer ?
#
loop_
_entity_poly.entity_id
_entity_poly.type
_entity_poly.pdbx_seq_one_letter_code
_entity_poly.pdbx_strand_id
1 'polypeptide(L)'
;MRKQRAIGIGAAALLAVGIVGIPPAHADDQSFLNELRSDGFPGLTFAGQQMPDGAVVAQGYMACNRLHLGQSADDLIAQVNPGDANIGRMLVHAAQRNLCPDTL
;
A
#
# COMPACT_ATOMS: atom_id res chain seq x y z
N MET A 1 16.71 25.87 1.44
CA MET A 1 17.30 26.29 1.31
C MET A 1 17.53 26.62 1.10
N ARG A 2 16.83 25.88 1.02
CA ARG A 2 17.10 26.14 0.75
C ARG A 2 17.05 26.25 0.41
N LYS A 3 16.58 25.98 0.21
CA LYS A 3 16.69 26.20 -0.05
C LYS A 3 16.41 26.28 -0.35
N GLN A 4 15.76 26.22 -0.15
CA GLN A 4 15.75 26.35 -0.32
C GLN A 4 15.57 26.46 -0.73
N ARG A 5 14.93 26.20 -0.83
CA ARG A 5 14.98 26.45 -1.07
C ARG A 5 14.67 26.54 -1.48
N ALA A 6 14.09 26.41 -1.46
CA ALA A 6 14.05 26.48 -1.69
C ALA A 6 13.60 26.46 -2.05
N ILE A 7 13.04 26.58 -1.89
CA ILE A 7 12.97 26.57 -2.09
C ILE A 7 12.53 26.48 -2.32
N GLY A 8 11.76 26.22 -2.17
CA GLY A 8 11.78 26.04 -2.24
C GLY A 8 11.21 25.88 -2.46
N ILE A 9 10.70 25.85 -2.46
CA ILE A 9 10.61 25.72 -2.55
C ILE A 9 10.27 25.65 -2.68
N GLY A 10 9.57 25.31 -2.62
CA GLY A 10 9.77 25.10 -2.56
C GLY A 10 9.23 24.95 -2.66
N ALA A 11 8.77 24.72 -2.73
CA ALA A 11 8.80 24.54 -2.68
C ALA A 11 8.34 24.31 -2.80
N ALA A 12 7.85 24.05 -2.76
CA ALA A 12 7.98 23.76 -2.68
C ALA A 12 7.67 23.42 -2.67
N ALA A 13 7.31 23.21 -2.61
CA ALA A 13 7.61 22.81 -2.36
C ALA A 13 7.26 22.54 -2.14
N LEU A 14 6.82 22.28 -2.00
CA LEU A 14 7.05 21.96 -1.56
C LEU A 14 6.69 21.77 -1.53
N LEU A 15 6.38 21.55 -1.43
CA LEU A 15 6.55 21.25 -1.18
C LEU A 15 6.35 20.90 -1.32
N ALA A 16 6.16 20.68 -1.20
CA ALA A 16 6.38 20.24 -1.02
C ALA A 16 6.42 19.82 -0.98
N VAL A 17 6.30 19.45 -0.66
CA VAL A 17 6.62 19.01 -0.29
C VAL A 17 6.70 18.68 0.12
N GLY A 18 6.53 18.34 0.37
CA GLY A 18 6.78 17.92 1.00
C GLY A 18 6.56 17.61 1.65
N ILE A 19 6.20 17.58 1.84
CA ILE A 19 6.04 17.25 2.75
C ILE A 19 6.37 16.42 3.01
N VAL A 20 7.14 16.44 3.31
CA VAL A 20 7.01 15.35 3.51
C VAL A 20 6.30 14.70 4.38
N GLY A 21 5.95 14.84 4.84
CA GLY A 21 5.05 14.15 5.66
C GLY A 21 4.43 13.00 4.96
N ILE A 22 3.67 12.25 5.65
CA ILE A 22 2.90 11.23 4.97
C ILE A 22 1.96 11.95 4.06
N PRO A 23 2.04 11.73 2.77
CA PRO A 23 1.10 12.36 1.88
C PRO A 23 -0.30 11.90 2.22
N PRO A 24 -1.30 12.71 1.98
CA PRO A 24 -2.68 12.23 2.04
C PRO A 24 -2.81 11.01 1.13
N ALA A 25 -3.78 10.18 1.36
CA ALA A 25 -4.02 9.02 0.53
C ALA A 25 -3.98 9.46 -0.93
N HIS A 26 -2.97 9.02 -1.67
CA HIS A 26 -2.82 9.43 -3.04
C HIS A 26 -3.46 8.42 -3.98
N ALA A 27 -3.39 8.71 -5.27
CA ALA A 27 -4.10 7.95 -6.28
C ALA A 27 -3.81 6.44 -6.20
N ASP A 28 -2.57 6.08 -5.89
CA ASP A 28 -2.18 4.68 -5.82
C ASP A 28 -2.87 3.95 -4.67
N ASP A 29 -2.97 4.59 -3.51
CA ASP A 29 -3.68 4.02 -2.37
C ASP A 29 -5.15 3.83 -2.71
N GLN A 30 -5.74 4.84 -3.35
CA GLN A 30 -7.14 4.78 -3.71
C GLN A 30 -7.39 3.72 -4.78
N SER A 31 -6.50 3.61 -5.77
CA SER A 31 -6.59 2.58 -6.80
C SER A 31 -6.51 1.19 -6.19
N PHE A 32 -5.62 1.02 -5.23
CA PHE A 32 -5.48 -0.24 -4.51
C PHE A 32 -6.79 -0.63 -3.82
N LEU A 33 -7.38 0.31 -3.08
CA LEU A 33 -8.64 0.05 -2.38
C LEU A 33 -9.78 -0.20 -3.36
N ASN A 34 -9.82 0.53 -4.46
CA ASN A 34 -10.86 0.36 -5.47
C ASN A 34 -10.78 -1.02 -6.12
N GLU A 35 -9.57 -1.48 -6.41
CA GLU A 35 -9.41 -2.81 -6.97
C GLU A 35 -9.86 -3.89 -5.99
N LEU A 36 -9.52 -3.76 -4.71
CA LEU A 36 -9.97 -4.71 -3.70
C LEU A 36 -11.49 -4.77 -3.65
N ARG A 37 -12.15 -3.62 -3.69
CA ARG A 37 -13.61 -3.58 -3.68
C ARG A 37 -14.20 -4.24 -4.91
N SER A 38 -13.61 -3.99 -6.07
CA SER A 38 -14.06 -4.59 -7.33
C SER A 38 -13.91 -6.12 -7.32
N ASP A 39 -12.89 -6.61 -6.64
CA ASP A 39 -12.63 -8.05 -6.57
C ASP A 39 -13.48 -8.74 -5.51
N GLY A 40 -14.25 -7.98 -4.76
CA GLY A 40 -15.08 -8.56 -3.70
C GLY A 40 -14.29 -8.83 -2.42
N PHE A 41 -13.20 -8.11 -2.20
CA PHE A 41 -12.38 -8.30 -1.01
C PHE A 41 -13.20 -8.03 0.25
N PRO A 42 -13.32 -9.01 1.15
CA PRO A 42 -14.18 -8.85 2.33
C PRO A 42 -13.56 -8.05 3.46
N GLY A 43 -12.29 -7.66 3.32
CA GLY A 43 -11.56 -6.99 4.38
C GLY A 43 -10.66 -7.94 5.14
N LEU A 44 -9.91 -7.38 6.08
CA LEU A 44 -9.06 -8.13 6.99
C LEU A 44 -9.56 -7.93 8.40
N THR A 45 -9.39 -8.94 9.25
CA THR A 45 -9.74 -8.83 10.65
C THR A 45 -8.51 -9.07 11.51
N PHE A 46 -8.46 -8.37 12.63
CA PHE A 46 -7.42 -8.56 13.62
C PHE A 46 -8.06 -8.49 15.00
N ALA A 47 -7.82 -9.51 15.81
CA ALA A 47 -8.41 -9.59 17.15
C ALA A 47 -9.94 -9.48 17.11
N GLY A 48 -10.58 -10.05 16.10
CA GLY A 48 -12.02 -10.06 15.96
C GLY A 48 -12.63 -8.78 15.40
N GLN A 49 -11.78 -7.81 15.03
CA GLN A 49 -12.25 -6.52 14.51
C GLN A 49 -11.81 -6.32 13.07
N GLN A 50 -12.68 -5.74 12.27
CA GLN A 50 -12.34 -5.44 10.89
C GLN A 50 -11.38 -4.28 10.82
N MET A 51 -10.33 -4.42 10.01
CA MET A 51 -9.33 -3.38 9.84
C MET A 51 -9.88 -2.26 8.97
N PRO A 52 -9.64 -0.99 9.34
CA PRO A 52 -10.04 0.14 8.50
C PRO A 52 -9.18 0.22 7.24
N ASP A 53 -9.64 1.00 6.26
CA ASP A 53 -8.98 1.14 4.97
C ASP A 53 -7.50 1.52 5.11
N GLY A 54 -7.18 2.44 6.01
CA GLY A 54 -5.78 2.84 6.23
C GLY A 54 -4.89 1.68 6.65
N ALA A 55 -5.42 0.79 7.49
CA ALA A 55 -4.65 -0.38 7.91
C ALA A 55 -4.51 -1.39 6.77
N VAL A 56 -5.53 -1.52 5.92
CA VAL A 56 -5.45 -2.39 4.75
C VAL A 56 -4.39 -1.87 3.77
N VAL A 57 -4.34 -0.55 3.55
CA VAL A 57 -3.30 0.06 2.72
C VAL A 57 -1.92 -0.22 3.30
N ALA A 58 -1.77 -0.11 4.61
CA ALA A 58 -0.49 -0.41 5.26
C ALA A 58 -0.07 -1.86 5.03
N GLN A 59 -1.02 -2.80 5.03
CA GLN A 59 -0.72 -4.19 4.70
C GLN A 59 -0.25 -4.34 3.26
N GLY A 60 -0.83 -3.56 2.35
CA GLY A 60 -0.40 -3.55 0.95
C GLY A 60 1.05 -3.10 0.82
N TYR A 61 1.43 -2.03 1.50
CA TYR A 61 2.81 -1.56 1.48
C TYR A 61 3.77 -2.54 2.15
N MET A 62 3.32 -3.21 3.20
CA MET A 62 4.13 -4.25 3.83
C MET A 62 4.41 -5.39 2.85
N ALA A 63 3.40 -5.79 2.09
CA ALA A 63 3.58 -6.81 1.06
C ALA A 63 4.62 -6.35 0.04
N CYS A 64 4.54 -5.10 -0.42
CA CYS A 64 5.52 -4.55 -1.35
C CYS A 64 6.92 -4.60 -0.77
N ASN A 65 7.08 -4.22 0.50
CA ASN A 65 8.38 -4.25 1.14
C ASN A 65 8.98 -5.66 1.15
N ARG A 66 8.17 -6.65 1.47
CA ARG A 66 8.64 -8.04 1.51
C ARG A 66 8.99 -8.57 0.12
N LEU A 67 8.21 -8.18 -0.88
CA LEU A 67 8.53 -8.55 -2.26
C LEU A 67 9.87 -7.94 -2.69
N HIS A 68 10.12 -6.69 -2.31
CA HIS A 68 11.40 -6.05 -2.60
C HIS A 68 12.56 -6.73 -1.87
N LEU A 69 12.30 -7.37 -0.74
CA LEU A 69 13.32 -8.11 0.00
C LEU A 69 13.53 -9.52 -0.56
N GLY A 70 12.81 -9.89 -1.60
CA GLY A 70 13.02 -11.17 -2.29
C GLY A 70 12.04 -12.26 -1.92
N GLN A 71 11.05 -11.98 -1.08
CA GLN A 71 10.03 -12.97 -0.75
C GLN A 71 9.10 -13.18 -1.95
N SER A 72 8.68 -14.42 -2.20
CA SER A 72 7.79 -14.69 -3.32
C SER A 72 6.35 -14.26 -3.02
N ALA A 73 5.62 -13.92 -4.08
CA ALA A 73 4.22 -13.59 -3.93
C ALA A 73 3.41 -14.75 -3.34
N ASP A 74 3.73 -15.97 -3.76
CA ASP A 74 3.02 -17.15 -3.25
C ASP A 74 3.20 -17.30 -1.75
N ASP A 75 4.41 -17.10 -1.25
CA ASP A 75 4.66 -17.17 0.18
C ASP A 75 3.91 -16.08 0.94
N LEU A 76 3.88 -14.87 0.38
CA LEU A 76 3.14 -13.77 1.00
C LEU A 76 1.65 -14.04 1.04
N ILE A 77 1.10 -14.57 -0.03
CA ILE A 77 -0.33 -14.91 -0.09
C ILE A 77 -0.69 -15.84 1.07
N ALA A 78 0.14 -16.84 1.32
CA ALA A 78 -0.10 -17.77 2.41
C ALA A 78 0.01 -17.09 3.78
N GLN A 79 0.85 -16.06 3.90
CA GLN A 79 1.07 -15.39 5.18
C GLN A 79 0.04 -14.32 5.50
N VAL A 80 -0.51 -13.67 4.49
CA VAL A 80 -1.46 -12.56 4.70
C VAL A 80 -2.74 -13.06 5.39
N ASN A 81 -3.25 -14.17 4.93
CA ASN A 81 -4.43 -14.75 5.56
C ASN A 81 -4.34 -16.26 5.48
N PRO A 82 -3.74 -16.90 6.49
CA PRO A 82 -3.55 -18.36 6.45
C PRO A 82 -4.84 -19.15 6.32
N GLY A 83 -5.96 -18.56 6.76
CA GLY A 83 -7.25 -19.24 6.70
C GLY A 83 -7.93 -19.14 5.34
N ASP A 84 -7.52 -18.23 4.48
CA ASP A 84 -8.15 -18.04 3.18
C ASP A 84 -7.15 -17.44 2.18
N ALA A 85 -6.63 -18.30 1.32
CA ALA A 85 -5.64 -17.90 0.34
C ALA A 85 -6.21 -16.91 -0.70
N ASN A 86 -7.51 -16.92 -0.94
CA ASN A 86 -8.11 -15.98 -1.89
C ASN A 86 -8.01 -14.55 -1.38
N ILE A 87 -8.19 -14.34 -0.08
CA ILE A 87 -8.05 -13.01 0.53
C ILE A 87 -6.60 -12.54 0.38
N GLY A 88 -5.65 -13.41 0.68
CA GLY A 88 -4.24 -13.08 0.52
C GLY A 88 -3.89 -12.76 -0.93
N ARG A 89 -4.43 -13.53 -1.87
CA ARG A 89 -4.16 -13.31 -3.29
C ARG A 89 -4.70 -11.96 -3.75
N MET A 90 -5.91 -11.61 -3.35
CA MET A 90 -6.48 -10.32 -3.70
C MET A 90 -5.61 -9.17 -3.20
N LEU A 91 -5.18 -9.25 -1.94
CA LEU A 91 -4.37 -8.19 -1.34
C LEU A 91 -3.01 -8.07 -2.02
N VAL A 92 -2.30 -9.19 -2.19
CA VAL A 92 -0.95 -9.17 -2.74
C VAL A 92 -0.98 -8.72 -4.20
N HIS A 93 -1.91 -9.23 -5.00
CA HIS A 93 -1.98 -8.85 -6.41
C HIS A 93 -2.39 -7.40 -6.59
N ALA A 94 -3.34 -6.91 -5.80
CA ALA A 94 -3.72 -5.51 -5.87
C ALA A 94 -2.56 -4.61 -5.46
N ALA A 95 -1.78 -5.00 -4.45
CA ALA A 95 -0.60 -4.26 -4.04
C ALA A 95 0.42 -4.20 -5.17
N GLN A 96 0.69 -5.33 -5.82
CA GLN A 96 1.64 -5.37 -6.93
C GLN A 96 1.21 -4.47 -8.08
N ARG A 97 -0.07 -4.44 -8.41
CA ARG A 97 -0.54 -3.65 -9.53
C ARG A 97 -0.63 -2.16 -9.23
N ASN A 98 -0.88 -1.80 -7.99
CA ASN A 98 -1.17 -0.40 -7.66
C ASN A 98 -0.11 0.28 -6.83
N LEU A 99 0.60 -0.46 -5.98
CA LEU A 99 1.55 0.13 -5.05
C LEU A 99 3.00 -0.15 -5.43
N CYS A 100 3.26 -1.30 -6.04
CA CYS A 100 4.62 -1.68 -6.41
C CYS A 100 4.64 -2.49 -7.71
N PRO A 101 4.29 -1.85 -8.84
CA PRO A 101 4.23 -2.57 -10.13
C PRO A 101 5.58 -3.13 -10.58
N ASP A 102 6.67 -2.63 -10.03
CA ASP A 102 8.00 -3.17 -10.30
C ASP A 102 8.20 -4.58 -9.77
N THR A 103 7.28 -5.08 -8.96
CA THR A 103 7.35 -6.45 -8.43
C THR A 103 6.57 -7.46 -9.27
N LEU A 104 5.92 -7.02 -10.31
CA LEU A 104 5.19 -7.93 -11.21
C LEU A 104 6.11 -8.77 -12.07
#